data_9aca116fd14f726b24844d84aea58876
#
_entry.id   9aca116fd14f726b24844d84aea58876
#
_cell.length_a   1.000
_cell.length_b   1.000
_cell.length_c   1.000
_cell.angle_alpha   90.00
_cell.angle_beta   90.00
_cell.angle_gamma   90.00
#
_symmetry.space_group_name_H-M   'P 1'
#
loop_
_entity.id
_entity.type
_entity.pdbx_description
1 polymer ?
#
loop_
_entity_poly.entity_id
_entity_poly.type
_entity_poly.pdbx_seq_one_letter_code
_entity_poly.pdbx_strand_id
1 'polypeptide(L)'
;MKTIRKSAKLANVCYDIRGPVMDRARQMEEEGHTIIKLNIGNLAVFGFDSPEEIRLDMIRNLPGAAAYSDSKGIFAARKAVMQYTQEQGIKGVMLDDIYLGNGASELIVMATNALLNDGDELLLPAPDYPLWTAAASLSGGKPVHYICDETNGWMPDLADIRAKITSRTKGIVIINPNNPTGALYSDELLKSIVEIAREHGLVIFADEVYDKVLYDGVKHTALASLSEDVLTLTFNSLSKSYRSCGYRAGWMVVTGDKKPAKDYIEGLNMLSSMRLCANVPGQYAIQTALGGYQTINDLVCEGGRLRRQRDLAYELITAIPGVTCVKPSAALYMFPRLDPEMYPITNDQQFILELLQETKVLLVQGSGFNYPDNQHFRIVFLPHEDDLREAIGRIEKFLEVYRKRND
;
A
#
# COMPACT_ATOMS: atom_id res chain seq x y z
N MET A 1 -23.86 -33.87 -7.31
CA MET A 1 -22.85 -33.06 -8.01
C MET A 1 -21.54 -33.07 -7.21
N LYS A 2 -20.39 -33.14 -7.89
CA LYS A 2 -19.08 -33.05 -7.21
C LYS A 2 -18.88 -31.60 -6.73
N THR A 3 -18.53 -31.40 -5.45
CA THR A 3 -18.29 -30.08 -4.90
C THR A 3 -17.03 -29.46 -5.54
N ILE A 4 -17.19 -28.28 -6.14
CA ILE A 4 -16.06 -27.49 -6.68
C ILE A 4 -15.59 -26.56 -5.57
N ARG A 5 -14.33 -26.70 -5.17
CA ARG A 5 -13.70 -25.90 -4.12
C ARG A 5 -12.70 -24.90 -4.72
N LYS A 6 -12.46 -23.79 -4.03
CA LYS A 6 -11.38 -22.86 -4.36
C LYS A 6 -10.02 -23.56 -4.22
N SER A 7 -8.98 -23.06 -4.91
CA SER A 7 -7.61 -23.56 -4.78
C SER A 7 -7.15 -23.51 -3.32
N ALA A 8 -6.38 -24.51 -2.89
CA ALA A 8 -5.78 -24.55 -1.56
C ALA A 8 -4.85 -23.35 -1.29
N LYS A 9 -4.20 -22.81 -2.34
CA LYS A 9 -3.37 -21.58 -2.25
C LYS A 9 -4.15 -20.36 -1.73
N LEU A 10 -5.49 -20.34 -1.92
CA LEU A 10 -6.36 -19.26 -1.44
C LEU A 10 -6.86 -19.47 -0.01
N ALA A 11 -6.54 -20.58 0.63
CA ALA A 11 -7.03 -20.88 1.98
C ALA A 11 -6.48 -19.92 3.04
N ASN A 12 -5.22 -19.49 2.87
CA ASN A 12 -4.49 -18.63 3.80
C ASN A 12 -4.35 -17.19 3.29
N VAL A 13 -5.08 -16.81 2.24
CA VAL A 13 -5.07 -15.45 1.73
C VAL A 13 -6.12 -14.65 2.50
N CYS A 14 -5.67 -13.90 3.51
CA CYS A 14 -6.46 -12.86 4.13
C CYS A 14 -6.42 -11.61 3.24
N TYR A 15 -7.54 -11.32 2.58
CA TYR A 15 -7.73 -10.06 1.87
C TYR A 15 -9.05 -9.44 2.34
N ASP A 16 -9.08 -9.12 3.62
CA ASP A 16 -10.28 -8.75 4.38
C ASP A 16 -10.89 -7.38 4.02
N ILE A 17 -10.33 -6.69 3.01
CA ILE A 17 -11.01 -5.54 2.38
C ILE A 17 -12.39 -5.97 1.82
N ARG A 18 -12.66 -7.28 1.73
CA ARG A 18 -13.93 -7.88 1.24
C ARG A 18 -14.47 -9.00 2.15
N GLY A 19 -14.10 -9.03 3.42
CA GLY A 19 -14.55 -10.02 4.39
C GLY A 19 -15.93 -9.76 4.98
N PRO A 20 -16.31 -10.49 6.04
CA PRO A 20 -17.65 -10.44 6.66
C PRO A 20 -18.10 -9.04 7.08
N VAL A 21 -17.14 -8.17 7.49
CA VAL A 21 -17.43 -6.78 7.84
C VAL A 21 -17.93 -6.00 6.62
N MET A 22 -17.28 -6.18 5.46
CA MET A 22 -17.68 -5.51 4.24
C MET A 22 -19.02 -6.04 3.69
N ASP A 23 -19.25 -7.34 3.81
CA ASP A 23 -20.52 -7.95 3.40
C ASP A 23 -21.68 -7.43 4.26
N ARG A 24 -21.46 -7.30 5.58
CA ARG A 24 -22.46 -6.71 6.49
C ARG A 24 -22.69 -5.22 6.17
N ALA A 25 -21.66 -4.46 5.86
CA ALA A 25 -21.79 -3.06 5.47
C ALA A 25 -22.69 -2.90 4.22
N ARG A 26 -22.49 -3.74 3.19
CA ARG A 26 -23.35 -3.75 1.98
C ARG A 26 -24.79 -4.09 2.32
N GLN A 27 -25.02 -5.15 3.10
CA GLN A 27 -26.35 -5.52 3.54
C GLN A 27 -27.06 -4.36 4.26
N MET A 28 -26.35 -3.65 5.13
CA MET A 28 -26.89 -2.49 5.83
C MET A 28 -27.20 -1.33 4.88
N GLU A 29 -26.40 -1.11 3.84
CA GLU A 29 -26.69 -0.13 2.80
C GLU A 29 -27.96 -0.54 2.00
N GLU A 30 -28.14 -1.83 1.69
CA GLU A 30 -29.37 -2.37 1.07
C GLU A 30 -30.58 -2.24 1.99
N GLU A 31 -30.40 -2.32 3.30
CA GLU A 31 -31.41 -2.07 4.33
C GLU A 31 -31.74 -0.56 4.48
N GLY A 32 -31.05 0.33 3.74
CA GLY A 32 -31.28 1.78 3.73
C GLY A 32 -30.44 2.58 4.72
N HIS A 33 -29.45 1.98 5.35
CA HIS A 33 -28.53 2.70 6.24
C HIS A 33 -27.44 3.44 5.46
N THR A 34 -27.09 4.66 5.92
CA THR A 34 -25.93 5.40 5.44
C THR A 34 -24.68 5.01 6.25
N ILE A 35 -23.67 4.48 5.59
CA ILE A 35 -22.41 4.06 6.21
C ILE A 35 -21.33 5.11 5.94
N ILE A 36 -20.69 5.60 7.00
CA ILE A 36 -19.48 6.44 6.87
C ILE A 36 -18.28 5.52 6.66
N LYS A 37 -17.64 5.63 5.49
CA LYS A 37 -16.58 4.70 5.07
C LYS A 37 -15.20 5.26 5.41
N LEU A 38 -14.53 4.67 6.39
CA LEU A 38 -13.14 4.98 6.78
C LEU A 38 -12.18 3.80 6.46
N ASN A 39 -12.58 2.91 5.57
CA ASN A 39 -11.90 1.63 5.35
C ASN A 39 -10.95 1.61 4.15
N ILE A 40 -11.21 2.37 3.08
CA ILE A 40 -10.46 2.29 1.81
C ILE A 40 -9.91 3.65 1.42
N GLY A 41 -8.63 3.69 1.03
CA GLY A 41 -7.95 4.85 0.45
C GLY A 41 -8.37 5.12 -1.00
N ASN A 42 -9.66 5.32 -1.24
CA ASN A 42 -10.25 5.68 -2.54
C ASN A 42 -10.55 7.20 -2.57
N LEU A 43 -9.57 7.98 -3.02
CA LEU A 43 -9.58 9.43 -2.91
C LEU A 43 -10.75 10.09 -3.67
N ALA A 44 -11.07 9.59 -4.87
CA ALA A 44 -12.07 10.22 -5.74
C ALA A 44 -13.47 10.26 -5.12
N VAL A 45 -13.87 9.23 -4.35
CA VAL A 45 -15.20 9.19 -3.70
C VAL A 45 -15.34 10.23 -2.59
N PHE A 46 -14.24 10.82 -2.13
CA PHE A 46 -14.21 11.88 -1.13
C PHE A 46 -13.95 13.28 -1.75
N GLY A 47 -14.10 13.40 -3.07
CA GLY A 47 -13.93 14.66 -3.78
C GLY A 47 -12.46 15.09 -3.94
N PHE A 48 -11.53 14.13 -3.95
CA PHE A 48 -10.15 14.34 -4.38
C PHE A 48 -10.02 13.90 -5.83
N ASP A 49 -10.40 14.75 -6.75
CA ASP A 49 -10.41 14.43 -8.17
C ASP A 49 -9.01 14.22 -8.76
N SER A 50 -8.95 13.41 -9.80
CA SER A 50 -7.75 13.30 -10.65
C SER A 50 -7.43 14.67 -11.25
N PRO A 51 -6.13 15.07 -11.34
CA PRO A 51 -5.74 16.32 -12.00
C PRO A 51 -6.32 16.43 -13.40
N GLU A 52 -6.83 17.63 -13.74
CA GLU A 52 -7.55 17.83 -14.99
C GLU A 52 -6.67 17.56 -16.22
N GLU A 53 -5.41 17.97 -16.17
CA GLU A 53 -4.46 17.78 -17.25
C GLU A 53 -4.27 16.30 -17.57
N ILE A 54 -4.20 15.43 -16.55
CA ILE A 54 -4.07 13.97 -16.71
C ILE A 54 -5.31 13.41 -17.36
N ARG A 55 -6.50 13.84 -16.92
CA ARG A 55 -7.77 13.39 -17.48
C ARG A 55 -7.92 13.82 -18.95
N LEU A 56 -7.61 15.09 -19.25
CA LEU A 56 -7.70 15.62 -20.61
C LEU A 56 -6.72 14.95 -21.55
N ASP A 57 -5.51 14.67 -21.10
CA ASP A 57 -4.51 13.99 -21.93
C ASP A 57 -4.93 12.56 -22.25
N MET A 58 -5.47 11.84 -21.26
CA MET A 58 -6.02 10.50 -21.49
C MET A 58 -7.17 10.52 -22.51
N ILE A 59 -8.09 11.48 -22.42
CA ILE A 59 -9.21 11.64 -23.37
C ILE A 59 -8.69 11.93 -24.77
N ARG A 60 -7.71 12.83 -24.93
CA ARG A 60 -7.11 13.18 -26.24
C ARG A 60 -6.43 12.01 -26.92
N ASN A 61 -5.78 11.15 -26.15
CA ASN A 61 -5.06 9.99 -26.67
C ASN A 61 -5.95 8.74 -26.82
N LEU A 62 -7.19 8.76 -26.32
CA LEU A 62 -8.09 7.61 -26.37
C LEU A 62 -8.30 7.02 -27.80
N PRO A 63 -8.42 7.83 -28.87
CA PRO A 63 -8.54 7.30 -30.25
C PRO A 63 -7.33 6.44 -30.66
N GLY A 64 -6.12 6.78 -30.21
CA GLY A 64 -4.88 6.02 -30.48
C GLY A 64 -4.66 4.81 -29.58
N ALA A 65 -5.47 4.65 -28.54
CA ALA A 65 -5.30 3.63 -27.52
C ALA A 65 -6.02 2.30 -27.81
N ALA A 66 -6.59 2.14 -29.01
CA ALA A 66 -7.35 0.94 -29.40
C ALA A 66 -6.46 -0.28 -29.68
N ALA A 67 -5.20 -0.07 -30.06
CA ALA A 67 -4.25 -1.13 -30.36
C ALA A 67 -3.47 -1.58 -29.12
N TYR A 68 -2.93 -2.81 -29.15
CA TYR A 68 -1.94 -3.24 -28.18
C TYR A 68 -0.69 -2.36 -28.23
N SER A 69 -0.09 -2.08 -27.08
CA SER A 69 1.24 -1.48 -26.99
C SER A 69 2.33 -2.55 -26.86
N ASP A 70 3.59 -2.11 -26.80
CA ASP A 70 4.68 -2.95 -26.30
C ASP A 70 4.33 -3.57 -24.94
N SER A 71 4.77 -4.79 -24.70
CA SER A 71 4.44 -5.53 -23.47
C SER A 71 4.93 -4.83 -22.19
N LYS A 72 6.05 -4.13 -22.28
CA LYS A 72 6.58 -3.31 -21.17
C LYS A 72 5.88 -1.95 -21.05
N GLY A 73 5.16 -1.52 -22.07
CA GLY A 73 4.44 -0.26 -22.10
C GLY A 73 4.88 0.72 -23.18
N ILE A 74 4.09 1.76 -23.44
CA ILE A 74 4.38 2.77 -24.46
C ILE A 74 5.67 3.54 -24.13
N PHE A 75 6.41 3.89 -25.18
CA PHE A 75 7.70 4.58 -25.06
C PHE A 75 7.63 5.87 -24.22
N ALA A 76 6.66 6.73 -24.50
CA ALA A 76 6.52 8.01 -23.83
C ALA A 76 6.35 7.87 -22.30
N ALA A 77 5.52 6.92 -21.86
CA ALA A 77 5.31 6.65 -20.44
C ALA A 77 6.55 6.03 -19.79
N ARG A 78 7.20 5.05 -20.42
CA ARG A 78 8.47 4.49 -19.90
C ARG A 78 9.56 5.54 -19.80
N LYS A 79 9.67 6.42 -20.81
CA LYS A 79 10.64 7.52 -20.77
C LYS A 79 10.36 8.49 -19.63
N ALA A 80 9.10 8.84 -19.39
CA ALA A 80 8.72 9.68 -18.25
C ALA A 80 9.07 9.03 -16.91
N VAL A 81 8.81 7.72 -16.75
CA VAL A 81 9.22 6.96 -15.57
C VAL A 81 10.74 6.94 -15.41
N MET A 82 11.48 6.75 -16.50
CA MET A 82 12.95 6.77 -16.47
C MET A 82 13.47 8.13 -15.96
N GLN A 83 12.96 9.23 -16.49
CA GLN A 83 13.33 10.59 -16.07
C GLN A 83 12.99 10.83 -14.60
N TYR A 84 11.78 10.47 -14.19
CA TYR A 84 11.35 10.54 -12.80
C TYR A 84 12.28 9.76 -11.86
N THR A 85 12.67 8.57 -12.25
CA THR A 85 13.60 7.73 -11.49
C THR A 85 14.98 8.38 -11.38
N GLN A 86 15.47 9.00 -12.45
CA GLN A 86 16.74 9.75 -12.44
C GLN A 86 16.68 10.98 -11.53
N GLU A 87 15.57 11.69 -11.51
CA GLU A 87 15.35 12.83 -10.59
C GLU A 87 15.38 12.41 -9.12
N GLN A 88 15.01 11.16 -8.82
CA GLN A 88 15.14 10.58 -7.49
C GLN A 88 16.56 10.13 -7.13
N GLY A 89 17.55 10.39 -7.99
CA GLY A 89 18.94 10.05 -7.75
C GLY A 89 19.32 8.60 -8.06
N ILE A 90 18.42 7.84 -8.68
CA ILE A 90 18.65 6.46 -9.07
C ILE A 90 19.40 6.42 -10.41
N LYS A 91 20.56 5.76 -10.43
CA LYS A 91 21.46 5.74 -11.59
C LYS A 91 21.28 4.49 -12.46
N GLY A 92 21.74 4.57 -13.70
CA GLY A 92 21.87 3.41 -14.60
C GLY A 92 20.56 2.80 -15.09
N VAL A 93 19.44 3.52 -14.96
CA VAL A 93 18.12 3.06 -15.41
C VAL A 93 17.99 3.25 -16.92
N MET A 94 17.65 2.19 -17.61
CA MET A 94 17.36 2.17 -19.03
C MET A 94 15.86 1.95 -19.28
N LEU A 95 15.39 2.26 -20.49
CA LEU A 95 13.98 2.03 -20.85
C LEU A 95 13.54 0.58 -20.67
N ASP A 96 14.45 -0.37 -20.91
CA ASP A 96 14.16 -1.80 -20.79
C ASP A 96 14.04 -2.30 -19.34
N ASP A 97 14.43 -1.48 -18.39
CA ASP A 97 14.27 -1.78 -16.96
C ASP A 97 12.88 -1.42 -16.40
N ILE A 98 12.01 -0.84 -17.25
CA ILE A 98 10.73 -0.28 -16.85
C ILE A 98 9.58 -1.11 -17.40
N TYR A 99 8.69 -1.52 -16.49
CA TYR A 99 7.48 -2.27 -16.80
C TYR A 99 6.26 -1.46 -16.36
N LEU A 100 5.35 -1.19 -17.28
CA LEU A 100 4.05 -0.59 -16.97
C LEU A 100 3.03 -1.69 -16.68
N GLY A 101 2.14 -1.46 -15.74
CA GLY A 101 1.14 -2.43 -15.31
C GLY A 101 -0.24 -1.83 -15.05
N ASN A 102 -1.24 -2.69 -14.95
CA ASN A 102 -2.59 -2.34 -14.55
C ASN A 102 -2.65 -1.97 -13.05
N GLY A 103 -1.98 -0.87 -12.69
CA GLY A 103 -1.63 -0.49 -11.34
C GLY A 103 -0.42 -1.28 -10.82
N ALA A 104 0.15 -0.85 -9.70
CA ALA A 104 1.23 -1.56 -9.02
C ALA A 104 0.84 -3.00 -8.63
N SER A 105 -0.44 -3.26 -8.39
CA SER A 105 -0.95 -4.57 -7.98
C SER A 105 -0.65 -5.69 -8.98
N GLU A 106 -0.78 -5.44 -10.27
CA GLU A 106 -0.43 -6.42 -11.32
C GLU A 106 1.07 -6.72 -11.30
N LEU A 107 1.88 -5.68 -11.17
CA LEU A 107 3.33 -5.79 -11.16
C LEU A 107 3.86 -6.52 -9.92
N ILE A 108 3.24 -6.33 -8.76
CA ILE A 108 3.53 -7.08 -7.54
C ILE A 108 3.30 -8.57 -7.76
N VAL A 109 2.13 -8.94 -8.30
CA VAL A 109 1.81 -10.35 -8.61
C VAL A 109 2.77 -10.91 -9.65
N MET A 110 3.09 -10.15 -10.69
CA MET A 110 4.05 -10.54 -11.72
C MET A 110 5.44 -10.78 -11.13
N ALA A 111 5.94 -9.87 -10.32
CA ALA A 111 7.28 -9.93 -9.74
C ALA A 111 7.44 -11.12 -8.78
N THR A 112 6.43 -11.40 -7.96
CA THR A 112 6.44 -12.56 -7.04
C THR A 112 6.31 -13.88 -7.81
N ASN A 113 5.46 -13.95 -8.83
CA ASN A 113 5.33 -15.17 -9.66
C ASN A 113 6.60 -15.50 -10.43
N ALA A 114 7.34 -14.48 -10.86
CA ALA A 114 8.61 -14.70 -11.60
C ALA A 114 9.76 -15.15 -10.69
N LEU A 115 9.68 -14.88 -9.36
CA LEU A 115 10.77 -15.17 -8.42
C LEU A 115 10.57 -16.43 -7.60
N LEU A 116 9.33 -16.65 -7.09
CA LEU A 116 9.10 -17.61 -6.01
C LEU A 116 8.69 -18.99 -6.55
N ASN A 117 9.38 -20.02 -6.04
CA ASN A 117 8.99 -21.41 -6.15
C ASN A 117 8.30 -21.88 -4.87
N ASP A 118 7.74 -23.10 -4.90
CA ASP A 118 7.11 -23.71 -3.72
C ASP A 118 8.09 -23.79 -2.54
N GLY A 119 7.74 -23.15 -1.44
CA GLY A 119 8.51 -23.11 -0.20
C GLY A 119 9.63 -22.06 -0.14
N ASP A 120 9.84 -21.26 -1.20
CA ASP A 120 10.66 -20.06 -1.10
C ASP A 120 10.01 -19.04 -0.15
N GLU A 121 10.81 -18.27 0.56
CA GLU A 121 10.34 -17.32 1.55
C GLU A 121 10.50 -15.88 1.07
N LEU A 122 9.49 -15.05 1.37
CA LEU A 122 9.52 -13.61 1.16
C LEU A 122 9.30 -12.91 2.50
N LEU A 123 10.25 -12.05 2.90
CA LEU A 123 10.12 -11.24 4.10
C LEU A 123 9.17 -10.07 3.83
N LEU A 124 8.19 -9.88 4.72
CA LEU A 124 7.14 -8.86 4.63
C LEU A 124 7.05 -8.09 5.94
N PRO A 125 6.73 -6.78 5.93
CA PRO A 125 6.49 -6.07 7.19
C PRO A 125 5.21 -6.59 7.88
N ALA A 126 5.15 -6.47 9.19
CA ALA A 126 3.92 -6.52 9.97
C ALA A 126 3.81 -5.25 10.80
N PRO A 127 2.82 -4.39 10.55
CA PRO A 127 1.71 -4.56 9.58
C PRO A 127 2.13 -4.32 8.12
N ASP A 128 1.44 -5.00 7.17
CA ASP A 128 1.70 -4.89 5.73
C ASP A 128 0.47 -4.43 4.93
N TYR A 129 0.67 -4.18 3.64
CA TYR A 129 -0.42 -4.14 2.67
C TYR A 129 -0.73 -5.58 2.21
N PRO A 130 -1.93 -6.12 2.51
CA PRO A 130 -2.23 -7.55 2.40
C PRO A 130 -2.02 -8.18 1.02
N LEU A 131 -1.96 -7.36 -0.04
CA LEU A 131 -1.66 -7.85 -1.38
C LEU A 131 -0.29 -8.54 -1.46
N TRP A 132 0.71 -8.05 -0.73
CA TRP A 132 2.04 -8.65 -0.73
C TRP A 132 2.03 -10.07 -0.16
N THR A 133 1.35 -10.25 0.97
CA THR A 133 1.14 -11.58 1.57
C THR A 133 0.37 -12.51 0.63
N ALA A 134 -0.70 -11.99 0.01
CA ALA A 134 -1.50 -12.74 -0.95
C ALA A 134 -0.68 -13.14 -2.19
N ALA A 135 0.08 -12.20 -2.77
CA ALA A 135 0.90 -12.45 -3.95
C ALA A 135 2.00 -13.48 -3.69
N ALA A 136 2.70 -13.40 -2.54
CA ALA A 136 3.67 -14.40 -2.13
C ALA A 136 3.04 -15.80 -2.01
N SER A 137 1.90 -15.92 -1.32
CA SER A 137 1.19 -17.17 -1.13
C SER A 137 0.69 -17.77 -2.46
N LEU A 138 0.13 -16.95 -3.35
CA LEU A 138 -0.38 -17.40 -4.65
C LEU A 138 0.74 -17.84 -5.59
N SER A 139 1.94 -17.27 -5.45
CA SER A 139 3.13 -17.66 -6.20
C SER A 139 3.77 -18.97 -5.71
N GLY A 140 3.23 -19.61 -4.66
CA GLY A 140 3.78 -20.80 -4.04
C GLY A 140 4.79 -20.50 -2.92
N GLY A 141 5.15 -19.25 -2.72
CA GLY A 141 6.04 -18.82 -1.65
C GLY A 141 5.37 -18.79 -0.28
N LYS A 142 6.20 -18.68 0.74
CA LYS A 142 5.79 -18.53 2.14
C LYS A 142 6.03 -17.08 2.58
N PRO A 143 5.00 -16.33 2.94
CA PRO A 143 5.17 -15.03 3.57
C PRO A 143 5.74 -15.20 4.99
N VAL A 144 6.79 -14.45 5.30
CA VAL A 144 7.44 -14.43 6.62
C VAL A 144 7.46 -12.97 7.10
N HIS A 145 6.65 -12.67 8.11
CA HIS A 145 6.47 -11.29 8.56
C HIS A 145 7.53 -10.89 9.59
N TYR A 146 8.24 -9.79 9.34
CA TYR A 146 9.07 -9.10 10.34
C TYR A 146 8.28 -7.98 10.98
N ILE A 147 8.58 -7.68 12.25
CA ILE A 147 7.85 -6.69 13.04
C ILE A 147 8.31 -5.27 12.70
N CYS A 148 7.34 -4.38 12.51
CA CYS A 148 7.54 -2.93 12.61
C CYS A 148 7.11 -2.50 14.02
N ASP A 149 8.02 -1.88 14.75
CA ASP A 149 7.84 -1.56 16.18
C ASP A 149 7.04 -0.26 16.35
N GLU A 150 5.83 -0.37 16.90
CA GLU A 150 4.99 0.79 17.21
C GLU A 150 5.68 1.77 18.17
N THR A 151 6.39 1.24 19.19
CA THR A 151 7.06 2.08 20.20
C THR A 151 8.22 2.88 19.61
N ASN A 152 8.74 2.44 18.47
CA ASN A 152 9.76 3.12 17.67
C ASN A 152 9.17 3.74 16.39
N GLY A 153 7.92 4.20 16.42
CA GLY A 153 7.29 4.88 15.29
C GLY A 153 7.03 4.01 14.06
N TRP A 154 6.78 2.71 14.27
CA TRP A 154 6.56 1.71 13.22
C TRP A 154 7.77 1.41 12.35
N MET A 155 8.98 1.64 12.87
CA MET A 155 10.20 1.28 12.14
C MET A 155 10.39 -0.24 12.12
N PRO A 156 10.81 -0.83 10.97
CA PRO A 156 11.25 -2.22 10.88
C PRO A 156 12.30 -2.59 11.93
N ASP A 157 12.11 -3.67 12.63
CA ASP A 157 13.09 -4.23 13.56
C ASP A 157 14.16 -5.01 12.80
N LEU A 158 15.37 -4.45 12.71
CA LEU A 158 16.49 -5.06 12.00
C LEU A 158 16.95 -6.39 12.60
N ALA A 159 16.83 -6.55 13.92
CA ALA A 159 17.19 -7.81 14.59
C ALA A 159 16.18 -8.91 14.24
N ASP A 160 14.90 -8.58 14.21
CA ASP A 160 13.84 -9.50 13.82
C ASP A 160 13.94 -9.88 12.34
N ILE A 161 14.27 -8.90 11.44
CA ILE A 161 14.56 -9.19 10.03
C ILE A 161 15.67 -10.24 9.92
N ARG A 162 16.82 -9.99 10.57
CA ARG A 162 17.97 -10.92 10.52
C ARG A 162 17.62 -12.29 11.07
N ALA A 163 16.88 -12.38 12.16
CA ALA A 163 16.47 -13.63 12.80
C ALA A 163 15.54 -14.48 11.91
N LYS A 164 14.82 -13.87 11.00
CA LYS A 164 13.85 -14.53 10.11
C LYS A 164 14.41 -14.94 8.76
N ILE A 165 15.64 -14.53 8.42
CA ILE A 165 16.31 -14.94 7.18
C ILE A 165 16.73 -16.42 7.28
N THR A 166 16.39 -17.19 6.25
CA THR A 166 16.80 -18.58 6.09
C THR A 166 17.42 -18.78 4.69
N SER A 167 17.93 -19.97 4.41
CA SER A 167 18.42 -20.34 3.08
C SER A 167 17.35 -20.34 1.99
N ARG A 168 16.06 -20.25 2.36
CA ARG A 168 14.92 -20.17 1.45
C ARG A 168 14.46 -18.75 1.18
N THR A 169 14.95 -17.77 1.92
CA THR A 169 14.58 -16.37 1.76
C THR A 169 15.12 -15.85 0.44
N LYS A 170 14.22 -15.34 -0.43
CA LYS A 170 14.55 -14.81 -1.77
C LYS A 170 14.56 -13.31 -1.81
N GLY A 171 13.77 -12.67 -0.98
CA GLY A 171 13.64 -11.22 -1.02
C GLY A 171 12.99 -10.64 0.23
N ILE A 172 13.00 -9.32 0.27
CA ILE A 172 12.40 -8.52 1.33
C ILE A 172 11.54 -7.42 0.72
N VAL A 173 10.34 -7.23 1.24
CA VAL A 173 9.43 -6.16 0.86
C VAL A 173 9.55 -5.00 1.85
N ILE A 174 9.73 -3.80 1.32
CA ILE A 174 9.76 -2.54 2.06
C ILE A 174 8.62 -1.68 1.54
N ILE A 175 7.66 -1.35 2.40
CA ILE A 175 6.54 -0.46 2.06
C ILE A 175 6.83 0.90 2.71
N ASN A 176 7.30 1.86 1.92
CA ASN A 176 7.75 3.16 2.42
C ASN A 176 7.36 4.31 1.48
N PRO A 177 6.44 5.20 1.88
CA PRO A 177 5.70 5.23 3.16
C PRO A 177 4.77 4.05 3.38
N ASN A 178 4.59 3.68 4.66
CA ASN A 178 3.89 2.44 5.02
C ASN A 178 2.36 2.59 4.99
N ASN A 179 1.69 1.58 4.49
CA ASN A 179 0.28 1.29 4.67
C ASN A 179 0.20 0.01 5.52
N PRO A 180 -0.39 0.06 6.74
CA PRO A 180 -1.44 0.97 7.21
C PRO A 180 -0.98 2.11 8.15
N THR A 181 0.29 2.23 8.51
CA THR A 181 0.72 3.06 9.64
C THR A 181 0.98 4.54 9.30
N GLY A 182 1.25 4.83 8.01
CA GLY A 182 1.69 6.17 7.59
C GLY A 182 3.12 6.51 8.02
N ALA A 183 3.91 5.53 8.46
CA ALA A 183 5.31 5.71 8.80
C ALA A 183 6.15 6.01 7.57
N LEU A 184 7.18 6.81 7.76
CA LEU A 184 8.22 7.10 6.78
C LEU A 184 9.57 6.69 7.38
N TYR A 185 10.32 5.86 6.68
CA TYR A 185 11.58 5.28 7.17
C TYR A 185 12.75 6.23 6.92
N SER A 186 13.69 6.27 7.87
CA SER A 186 14.91 7.09 7.75
C SER A 186 15.92 6.48 6.78
N ASP A 187 16.81 7.33 6.24
CA ASP A 187 17.88 6.90 5.33
C ASP A 187 18.81 5.88 6.00
N GLU A 188 19.09 6.05 7.29
CA GLU A 188 19.94 5.15 8.06
C GLU A 188 19.32 3.75 8.18
N LEU A 189 18.02 3.70 8.44
CA LEU A 189 17.28 2.43 8.48
C LEU A 189 17.27 1.76 7.11
N LEU A 190 16.95 2.50 6.06
CA LEU A 190 16.93 1.98 4.69
C LEU A 190 18.31 1.46 4.25
N LYS A 191 19.39 2.18 4.56
CA LYS A 191 20.76 1.71 4.31
C LYS A 191 21.06 0.42 5.04
N SER A 192 20.64 0.29 6.31
CA SER A 192 20.83 -0.94 7.10
C SER A 192 20.08 -2.11 6.47
N ILE A 193 18.88 -1.89 5.93
CA ILE A 193 18.11 -2.93 5.21
C ILE A 193 18.82 -3.31 3.91
N VAL A 194 19.36 -2.35 3.17
CA VAL A 194 20.16 -2.61 1.96
C VAL A 194 21.39 -3.48 2.29
N GLU A 195 22.11 -3.19 3.40
CA GLU A 195 23.23 -4.03 3.84
C GLU A 195 22.79 -5.46 4.15
N ILE A 196 21.68 -5.64 4.87
CA ILE A 196 21.12 -6.98 5.13
C ILE A 196 20.81 -7.72 3.83
N ALA A 197 20.17 -7.04 2.88
CA ALA A 197 19.86 -7.63 1.57
C ALA A 197 21.13 -8.01 0.80
N ARG A 198 22.16 -7.17 0.86
CA ARG A 198 23.47 -7.45 0.24
C ARG A 198 24.16 -8.66 0.86
N GLU A 199 24.23 -8.71 2.19
CA GLU A 199 24.86 -9.82 2.93
C GLU A 199 24.23 -11.17 2.61
N HIS A 200 22.92 -11.21 2.39
CA HIS A 200 22.15 -12.44 2.18
C HIS A 200 21.72 -12.67 0.73
N GLY A 201 22.11 -11.79 -0.21
CA GLY A 201 21.76 -11.93 -1.62
C GLY A 201 20.26 -11.82 -1.89
N LEU A 202 19.54 -11.00 -1.14
CA LEU A 202 18.08 -10.83 -1.26
C LEU A 202 17.73 -9.80 -2.33
N VAL A 203 16.62 -10.03 -3.04
CA VAL A 203 15.97 -9.02 -3.87
C VAL A 203 15.17 -8.08 -2.97
N ILE A 204 15.28 -6.76 -3.20
CA ILE A 204 14.43 -5.78 -2.51
C ILE A 204 13.24 -5.43 -3.38
N PHE A 205 12.04 -5.51 -2.82
CA PHE A 205 10.80 -5.02 -3.40
C PHE A 205 10.40 -3.74 -2.66
N ALA A 206 10.62 -2.58 -3.29
CA ALA A 206 10.33 -1.27 -2.72
C ALA A 206 8.95 -0.78 -3.21
N ASP A 207 7.95 -0.84 -2.34
CA ASP A 207 6.61 -0.29 -2.59
C ASP A 207 6.59 1.18 -2.15
N GLU A 208 6.66 2.08 -3.12
CA GLU A 208 6.78 3.52 -2.91
C GLU A 208 5.57 4.31 -3.44
N VAL A 209 4.39 3.68 -3.45
CA VAL A 209 3.17 4.30 -4.02
C VAL A 209 2.71 5.57 -3.30
N TYR A 210 3.22 5.84 -2.09
CA TYR A 210 2.93 7.03 -1.29
C TYR A 210 4.08 8.04 -1.25
N ASP A 211 5.08 7.92 -2.09
CA ASP A 211 6.33 8.71 -2.11
C ASP A 211 6.14 10.23 -2.08
N LYS A 212 5.00 10.75 -2.56
CA LYS A 212 4.65 12.18 -2.60
C LYS A 212 3.55 12.58 -1.59
N VAL A 213 2.96 11.62 -0.89
CA VAL A 213 1.94 11.90 0.12
C VAL A 213 2.62 12.05 1.47
N LEU A 214 3.26 13.20 1.66
CA LEU A 214 4.18 13.50 2.77
C LEU A 214 3.71 14.75 3.52
N TYR A 215 3.75 14.72 4.85
CA TYR A 215 3.31 15.81 5.71
C TYR A 215 4.48 16.44 6.45
N ASP A 216 4.27 17.63 7.00
CA ASP A 216 5.20 18.30 7.93
C ASP A 216 6.61 18.54 7.38
N GLY A 217 6.76 18.63 6.05
CA GLY A 217 8.04 18.92 5.41
C GLY A 217 9.03 17.75 5.37
N VAL A 218 8.61 16.54 5.75
CA VAL A 218 9.46 15.35 5.62
C VAL A 218 9.71 15.02 4.15
N LYS A 219 10.79 14.29 3.88
CA LYS A 219 11.19 13.91 2.51
C LYS A 219 11.28 12.40 2.41
N HIS A 220 10.81 11.88 1.30
CA HIS A 220 10.98 10.48 0.92
C HIS A 220 12.33 10.29 0.23
N THR A 221 13.04 9.24 0.60
CA THR A 221 14.23 8.77 -0.11
C THR A 221 13.88 7.49 -0.85
N ALA A 222 14.03 7.48 -2.16
CA ALA A 222 13.84 6.28 -2.97
C ALA A 222 14.89 5.23 -2.57
N LEU A 223 14.46 4.06 -2.16
CA LEU A 223 15.35 3.01 -1.63
C LEU A 223 16.42 2.62 -2.65
N ALA A 224 16.06 2.52 -3.92
CA ALA A 224 16.98 2.20 -5.00
C ALA A 224 18.10 3.25 -5.23
N SER A 225 17.98 4.47 -4.68
CA SER A 225 19.03 5.49 -4.74
C SER A 225 20.19 5.22 -3.76
N LEU A 226 19.96 4.33 -2.80
CA LEU A 226 20.92 4.02 -1.72
C LEU A 226 21.87 2.89 -2.08
N SER A 227 21.68 2.22 -3.23
CA SER A 227 22.51 1.09 -3.67
C SER A 227 22.52 0.96 -5.19
N GLU A 228 23.70 0.76 -5.75
CA GLU A 228 23.88 0.49 -7.18
C GLU A 228 24.08 -1.02 -7.49
N ASP A 229 24.21 -1.87 -6.48
CA ASP A 229 24.56 -3.29 -6.61
C ASP A 229 23.43 -4.24 -6.16
N VAL A 230 22.62 -3.88 -5.17
CA VAL A 230 21.52 -4.74 -4.71
C VAL A 230 20.36 -4.67 -5.69
N LEU A 231 19.93 -5.83 -6.20
CA LEU A 231 18.77 -5.91 -7.09
C LEU A 231 17.52 -5.38 -6.38
N THR A 232 16.98 -4.30 -6.90
CA THR A 232 15.81 -3.63 -6.33
C THR A 232 14.73 -3.44 -7.40
N LEU A 233 13.51 -3.85 -7.10
CA LEU A 233 12.32 -3.58 -7.89
C LEU A 233 11.50 -2.50 -7.16
N THR A 234 11.38 -1.32 -7.76
CA THR A 234 10.63 -0.20 -7.19
C THR A 234 9.25 -0.11 -7.84
N PHE A 235 8.19 -0.09 -7.04
CA PHE A 235 6.79 -0.03 -7.49
C PHE A 235 6.18 1.31 -7.16
N ASN A 236 5.49 1.90 -8.13
CA ASN A 236 4.73 3.13 -7.94
C ASN A 236 3.52 3.18 -8.89
N SER A 237 2.65 4.17 -8.74
CA SER A 237 1.44 4.28 -9.57
C SER A 237 0.81 5.67 -9.54
N LEU A 238 -0.16 5.90 -10.43
CA LEU A 238 -1.01 7.09 -10.41
C LEU A 238 -2.10 7.04 -9.34
N SER A 239 -2.23 5.92 -8.63
CA SER A 239 -3.38 5.67 -7.76
C SER A 239 -3.51 6.63 -6.59
N LYS A 240 -2.39 7.02 -5.97
CA LYS A 240 -2.40 7.77 -4.70
C LYS A 240 -1.97 9.22 -4.89
N SER A 241 -0.73 9.46 -5.24
CA SER A 241 -0.20 10.82 -5.43
C SER A 241 -0.97 11.62 -6.49
N TYR A 242 -1.52 10.94 -7.50
CA TYR A 242 -2.29 11.55 -8.57
C TYR A 242 -3.80 11.31 -8.48
N ARG A 243 -4.27 10.66 -7.41
CA ARG A 243 -5.71 10.41 -7.12
C ARG A 243 -6.47 9.71 -8.27
N SER A 244 -5.75 8.92 -9.06
CA SER A 244 -6.25 8.28 -10.30
C SER A 244 -6.29 6.75 -10.18
N CYS A 245 -6.74 6.23 -9.01
CA CYS A 245 -6.70 4.79 -8.74
C CYS A 245 -7.55 3.95 -9.71
N GLY A 246 -8.60 4.53 -10.27
CA GLY A 246 -9.46 3.89 -11.29
C GLY A 246 -8.84 3.81 -12.68
N TYR A 247 -7.80 4.59 -12.99
CA TYR A 247 -7.12 4.53 -14.29
C TYR A 247 -6.22 3.30 -14.44
N ARG A 248 -5.94 2.60 -13.33
CA ARG A 248 -5.14 1.39 -13.32
C ARG A 248 -3.80 1.56 -14.05
N ALA A 249 -3.05 2.59 -13.73
CA ALA A 249 -1.73 2.85 -14.27
C ALA A 249 -0.66 2.85 -13.16
N GLY A 250 0.33 1.99 -13.31
CA GLY A 250 1.47 1.87 -12.42
C GLY A 250 2.71 1.42 -13.17
N TRP A 251 3.83 1.42 -12.49
CA TRP A 251 5.11 1.02 -13.05
C TRP A 251 5.97 0.30 -12.01
N MET A 252 6.88 -0.51 -12.53
CA MET A 252 7.95 -1.17 -11.80
C MET A 252 9.28 -0.86 -12.50
N VAL A 253 10.29 -0.51 -11.73
CA VAL A 253 11.64 -0.22 -12.23
C VAL A 253 12.63 -1.21 -11.62
N VAL A 254 13.40 -1.90 -12.46
CA VAL A 254 14.42 -2.86 -12.04
C VAL A 254 15.79 -2.17 -12.02
N THR A 255 16.42 -2.13 -10.85
CA THR A 255 17.71 -1.46 -10.61
C THR A 255 18.71 -2.39 -9.91
N GLY A 256 19.95 -1.95 -9.73
CA GLY A 256 21.02 -2.74 -9.13
C GLY A 256 21.78 -3.59 -10.15
N ASP A 257 22.59 -4.54 -9.67
CA ASP A 257 23.32 -5.46 -10.57
C ASP A 257 22.37 -6.52 -11.16
N LYS A 258 22.10 -6.37 -12.43
CA LYS A 258 21.21 -7.25 -13.21
C LYS A 258 21.89 -8.49 -13.75
N LYS A 259 23.22 -8.58 -13.69
CA LYS A 259 23.96 -9.72 -14.26
C LYS A 259 23.57 -11.06 -13.64
N PRO A 260 23.51 -11.21 -12.29
CA PRO A 260 23.08 -12.46 -11.66
C PRO A 260 21.57 -12.71 -11.80
N ALA A 261 20.78 -11.70 -12.16
CA ALA A 261 19.32 -11.74 -12.23
C ALA A 261 18.76 -11.90 -13.65
N LYS A 262 19.58 -12.22 -14.65
CA LYS A 262 19.14 -12.31 -16.06
C LYS A 262 17.95 -13.24 -16.25
N ASP A 263 17.98 -14.40 -15.63
CA ASP A 263 16.92 -15.41 -15.71
C ASP A 263 15.62 -14.90 -15.07
N TYR A 264 15.71 -14.26 -13.92
CA TYR A 264 14.56 -13.61 -13.26
C TYR A 264 13.96 -12.51 -14.15
N ILE A 265 14.80 -11.65 -14.74
CA ILE A 265 14.36 -10.59 -15.67
C ILE A 265 13.70 -11.20 -16.91
N GLU A 266 14.20 -12.31 -17.42
CA GLU A 266 13.55 -13.04 -18.52
C GLU A 266 12.17 -13.54 -18.11
N GLY A 267 12.02 -14.06 -16.89
CA GLY A 267 10.72 -14.43 -16.32
C GLY A 267 9.74 -13.24 -16.27
N LEU A 268 10.22 -12.06 -15.86
CA LEU A 268 9.41 -10.82 -15.92
C LEU A 268 8.99 -10.46 -17.33
N ASN A 269 9.91 -10.58 -18.31
CA ASN A 269 9.62 -10.34 -19.73
C ASN A 269 8.56 -11.32 -20.28
N MET A 270 8.68 -12.60 -19.91
CA MET A 270 7.72 -13.63 -20.30
C MET A 270 6.31 -13.32 -19.77
N LEU A 271 6.18 -13.05 -18.46
CA LEU A 271 4.89 -12.71 -17.85
C LEU A 271 4.30 -11.42 -18.41
N SER A 272 5.14 -10.42 -18.67
CA SER A 272 4.72 -9.18 -19.31
C SER A 272 4.16 -9.44 -20.70
N SER A 273 4.83 -10.30 -21.49
CA SER A 273 4.41 -10.66 -22.85
C SER A 273 3.15 -11.52 -22.87
N MET A 274 3.01 -12.45 -21.94
CA MET A 274 1.84 -13.34 -21.82
C MET A 274 0.52 -12.58 -21.65
N ARG A 275 0.53 -11.44 -20.92
CA ARG A 275 -0.64 -10.59 -20.76
C ARG A 275 -0.84 -9.57 -21.88
N LEU A 276 0.00 -9.58 -22.89
CA LEU A 276 0.09 -8.65 -24.02
C LEU A 276 0.61 -7.26 -23.61
N CYS A 277 -0.20 -6.43 -22.95
CA CYS A 277 0.21 -5.12 -22.43
C CYS A 277 -0.70 -4.68 -21.28
N ALA A 278 -0.30 -3.65 -20.53
CA ALA A 278 -1.20 -2.95 -19.62
C ALA A 278 -2.26 -2.15 -20.40
N ASN A 279 -3.32 -1.68 -19.72
CA ASN A 279 -4.34 -0.86 -20.38
C ASN A 279 -3.72 0.40 -21.00
N VAL A 280 -3.85 0.54 -22.28
CA VAL A 280 -3.19 1.61 -23.05
C VAL A 280 -3.72 3.00 -22.69
N PRO A 281 -5.03 3.22 -22.50
CA PRO A 281 -5.54 4.52 -22.05
C PRO A 281 -4.87 5.05 -20.77
N GLY A 282 -4.70 4.17 -19.77
CA GLY A 282 -4.04 4.56 -18.52
C GLY A 282 -2.54 4.86 -18.66
N GLN A 283 -1.87 4.23 -19.60
CA GLN A 283 -0.45 4.47 -19.88
C GLN A 283 -0.20 5.90 -20.38
N TYR A 284 -1.09 6.45 -21.20
CA TYR A 284 -0.97 7.83 -21.69
C TYR A 284 -1.00 8.87 -20.56
N ALA A 285 -1.70 8.60 -19.47
CA ALA A 285 -1.78 9.49 -18.31
C ALA A 285 -0.43 9.66 -17.57
N ILE A 286 0.49 8.69 -17.69
CA ILE A 286 1.73 8.64 -16.89
C ILE A 286 2.66 9.81 -17.22
N GLN A 287 2.86 10.11 -18.51
CA GLN A 287 3.78 11.18 -18.92
C GLN A 287 3.34 12.53 -18.38
N THR A 288 2.05 12.88 -18.53
CA THR A 288 1.50 14.14 -18.04
C THR A 288 1.51 14.20 -16.50
N ALA A 289 1.23 13.09 -15.85
CA ALA A 289 1.30 13.01 -14.39
C ALA A 289 2.70 13.30 -13.85
N LEU A 290 3.72 12.66 -14.41
CA LEU A 290 5.10 12.79 -13.92
C LEU A 290 5.74 14.11 -14.33
N GLY A 291 5.46 14.61 -15.53
CA GLY A 291 6.04 15.85 -16.07
C GLY A 291 5.26 17.13 -15.72
N GLY A 292 4.04 17.00 -15.21
CA GLY A 292 3.16 18.13 -14.89
C GLY A 292 3.32 18.69 -13.49
N TYR A 293 2.52 19.69 -13.16
CA TYR A 293 2.45 20.23 -11.82
C TYR A 293 1.99 19.18 -10.81
N GLN A 294 2.68 19.07 -9.69
CA GLN A 294 2.41 18.06 -8.67
C GLN A 294 1.35 18.57 -7.69
N THR A 295 0.09 18.53 -8.10
CA THR A 295 -1.08 19.05 -7.33
C THR A 295 -1.26 18.39 -5.96
N ILE A 296 -0.61 17.25 -5.70
CA ILE A 296 -0.60 16.61 -4.36
C ILE A 296 0.03 17.55 -3.32
N ASN A 297 0.99 18.38 -3.73
CA ASN A 297 1.66 19.33 -2.84
C ASN A 297 0.67 20.32 -2.23
N ASP A 298 -0.35 20.74 -2.97
CA ASP A 298 -1.39 21.66 -2.47
C ASP A 298 -2.28 21.00 -1.41
N LEU A 299 -2.33 19.69 -1.37
CA LEU A 299 -3.16 18.92 -0.44
C LEU A 299 -2.42 18.57 0.86
N VAL A 300 -1.10 18.38 0.78
CA VAL A 300 -0.28 17.93 1.92
C VAL A 300 0.49 19.07 2.61
N CYS A 301 0.57 20.25 1.99
CA CYS A 301 1.22 21.43 2.58
C CYS A 301 0.46 21.96 3.79
N GLU A 302 1.01 22.97 4.45
CA GLU A 302 0.32 23.70 5.52
C GLU A 302 -0.99 24.32 5.01
N GLY A 303 -2.09 24.04 5.71
CA GLY A 303 -3.42 24.44 5.27
C GLY A 303 -4.03 23.59 4.16
N GLY A 304 -3.28 22.65 3.58
CA GLY A 304 -3.78 21.70 2.59
C GLY A 304 -4.85 20.76 3.16
N ARG A 305 -5.81 20.36 2.34
CA ARG A 305 -6.98 19.58 2.79
C ARG A 305 -6.60 18.26 3.44
N LEU A 306 -5.68 17.47 2.84
CA LEU A 306 -5.26 16.19 3.42
C LEU A 306 -4.56 16.38 4.76
N ARG A 307 -3.70 17.41 4.87
CA ARG A 307 -3.01 17.70 6.13
C ARG A 307 -3.99 18.09 7.23
N ARG A 308 -4.95 18.99 6.96
CA ARG A 308 -5.98 19.36 7.94
C ARG A 308 -6.79 18.17 8.40
N GLN A 309 -7.22 17.31 7.47
CA GLN A 309 -8.01 16.12 7.78
C GLN A 309 -7.20 15.09 8.59
N ARG A 310 -5.90 14.90 8.27
CA ARG A 310 -5.00 14.07 9.08
C ARG A 310 -4.88 14.61 10.52
N ASP A 311 -4.60 15.91 10.65
CA ASP A 311 -4.39 16.52 11.96
C ASP A 311 -5.65 16.46 12.82
N LEU A 312 -6.80 16.77 12.23
CA LEU A 312 -8.10 16.66 12.90
C LEU A 312 -8.41 15.23 13.34
N ALA A 313 -8.26 14.27 12.44
CA ALA A 313 -8.54 12.87 12.77
C ALA A 313 -7.61 12.34 13.86
N TYR A 314 -6.34 12.74 13.83
CA TYR A 314 -5.37 12.39 14.87
C TYR A 314 -5.75 12.98 16.23
N GLU A 315 -6.08 14.27 16.28
CA GLU A 315 -6.52 14.95 17.50
C GLU A 315 -7.76 14.27 18.10
N LEU A 316 -8.77 14.02 17.28
CA LEU A 316 -10.03 13.43 17.74
C LEU A 316 -9.86 11.98 18.23
N ILE A 317 -9.12 11.15 17.49
CA ILE A 317 -9.00 9.74 17.85
C ILE A 317 -8.14 9.54 19.11
N THR A 318 -7.09 10.34 19.29
CA THR A 318 -6.21 10.27 20.45
C THR A 318 -6.79 10.97 21.69
N ALA A 319 -7.85 11.76 21.55
CA ALA A 319 -8.59 12.31 22.68
C ALA A 319 -9.48 11.24 23.37
N ILE A 320 -9.78 10.13 22.71
CA ILE A 320 -10.59 9.06 23.27
C ILE A 320 -9.78 8.32 24.35
N PRO A 321 -10.30 8.16 25.59
CA PRO A 321 -9.60 7.46 26.65
C PRO A 321 -9.18 6.04 26.25
N GLY A 322 -7.91 5.69 26.47
CA GLY A 322 -7.35 4.38 26.14
C GLY A 322 -7.08 4.16 24.65
N VAL A 323 -7.13 5.22 23.83
CA VAL A 323 -6.73 5.15 22.42
C VAL A 323 -5.39 5.87 22.23
N THR A 324 -4.43 5.18 21.63
CA THR A 324 -3.14 5.75 21.24
C THR A 324 -2.94 5.61 19.73
N CYS A 325 -2.13 6.47 19.15
CA CYS A 325 -1.78 6.40 17.74
C CYS A 325 -0.44 7.08 17.48
N VAL A 326 0.44 6.46 16.72
CA VAL A 326 1.59 7.16 16.15
C VAL A 326 1.07 8.10 15.05
N LYS A 327 1.40 9.40 15.15
CA LYS A 327 0.95 10.38 14.15
C LYS A 327 1.58 10.04 12.79
N PRO A 328 0.78 9.81 11.73
CA PRO A 328 1.33 9.46 10.43
C PRO A 328 2.10 10.64 9.82
N SER A 329 3.32 10.36 9.37
CA SER A 329 4.15 11.33 8.63
C SER A 329 3.84 11.34 7.14
N ALA A 330 3.14 10.30 6.65
CA ALA A 330 2.85 10.11 5.24
C ALA A 330 1.58 9.29 5.00
N ALA A 331 1.28 9.01 3.73
CA ALA A 331 0.15 8.21 3.26
C ALA A 331 -1.23 8.78 3.63
N LEU A 332 -2.24 7.93 3.77
CA LEU A 332 -3.65 8.33 3.90
C LEU A 332 -4.32 7.69 5.12
N TYR A 333 -3.54 7.10 6.02
CA TYR A 333 -4.00 6.16 7.04
C TYR A 333 -3.47 6.49 8.41
N MET A 334 -4.25 6.11 9.42
CA MET A 334 -3.84 5.96 10.81
C MET A 334 -4.08 4.53 11.27
N PHE A 335 -3.25 4.08 12.21
CA PHE A 335 -3.33 2.74 12.78
C PHE A 335 -3.40 2.82 14.31
N PRO A 336 -4.54 3.30 14.86
CA PRO A 336 -4.73 3.46 16.28
C PRO A 336 -4.73 2.13 17.02
N ARG A 337 -4.27 2.19 18.27
CA ARG A 337 -4.27 1.09 19.23
C ARG A 337 -5.24 1.37 20.38
N LEU A 338 -5.98 0.34 20.77
CA LEU A 338 -6.83 0.31 21.95
C LEU A 338 -6.06 -0.31 23.13
N ASP A 339 -6.14 0.32 24.30
CA ASP A 339 -5.53 -0.20 25.51
C ASP A 339 -6.21 -1.53 25.92
N PRO A 340 -5.48 -2.66 25.97
CA PRO A 340 -6.07 -3.95 26.29
C PRO A 340 -6.64 -4.07 27.71
N GLU A 341 -6.19 -3.23 28.64
CA GLU A 341 -6.77 -3.18 29.99
C GLU A 341 -8.16 -2.53 30.01
N MET A 342 -8.37 -1.52 29.14
CA MET A 342 -9.66 -0.84 28.99
C MET A 342 -10.58 -1.51 27.98
N TYR A 343 -10.03 -2.15 26.98
CA TYR A 343 -10.73 -2.76 25.86
C TYR A 343 -10.20 -4.18 25.63
N PRO A 344 -10.70 -5.20 26.37
CA PRO A 344 -10.19 -6.57 26.28
C PRO A 344 -10.71 -7.29 25.01
N ILE A 345 -10.14 -6.93 23.84
CA ILE A 345 -10.56 -7.44 22.54
C ILE A 345 -9.81 -8.74 22.26
N THR A 346 -10.53 -9.85 22.13
CA THR A 346 -9.99 -11.17 21.80
C THR A 346 -10.13 -11.50 20.30
N ASN A 347 -11.03 -10.82 19.60
CA ASN A 347 -11.29 -10.97 18.17
C ASN A 347 -11.61 -9.59 17.59
N ASP A 348 -10.63 -9.00 16.91
CA ASP A 348 -10.76 -7.65 16.34
C ASP A 348 -11.76 -7.58 15.18
N GLN A 349 -11.93 -8.66 14.39
CA GLN A 349 -12.93 -8.72 13.34
C GLN A 349 -14.35 -8.65 13.91
N GLN A 350 -14.61 -9.39 14.99
CA GLN A 350 -15.91 -9.34 15.67
C GLN A 350 -16.16 -7.97 16.30
N PHE A 351 -15.13 -7.39 16.91
CA PHE A 351 -15.20 -6.04 17.47
C PHE A 351 -15.54 -4.98 16.40
N ILE A 352 -14.87 -5.01 15.24
CA ILE A 352 -15.16 -4.09 14.12
C ILE A 352 -16.55 -4.32 13.56
N LEU A 353 -17.04 -5.57 13.54
CA LEU A 353 -18.39 -5.88 13.09
C LEU A 353 -19.47 -5.29 14.04
N GLU A 354 -19.28 -5.39 15.34
CA GLU A 354 -20.15 -4.76 16.34
C GLU A 354 -20.13 -3.23 16.22
N LEU A 355 -18.94 -2.65 16.12
CA LEU A 355 -18.78 -1.22 15.91
C LEU A 355 -19.53 -0.75 14.66
N LEU A 356 -19.39 -1.43 13.53
CA LEU A 356 -20.13 -1.12 12.30
C LEU A 356 -21.64 -1.16 12.51
N GLN A 357 -22.14 -2.22 13.15
CA GLN A 357 -23.58 -2.41 13.39
C GLN A 357 -24.18 -1.33 14.27
N GLU A 358 -23.47 -0.90 15.32
CA GLU A 358 -23.96 0.11 16.25
C GLU A 358 -23.76 1.54 15.71
N THR A 359 -22.60 1.83 15.11
CA THR A 359 -22.21 3.20 14.76
C THR A 359 -22.49 3.59 13.31
N LYS A 360 -22.63 2.62 12.40
CA LYS A 360 -22.64 2.84 10.94
C LYS A 360 -21.32 3.44 10.41
N VAL A 361 -20.22 3.15 11.08
CA VAL A 361 -18.86 3.53 10.64
C VAL A 361 -18.11 2.26 10.24
N LEU A 362 -17.56 2.26 9.03
CA LEU A 362 -16.84 1.12 8.47
C LEU A 362 -15.33 1.32 8.61
N LEU A 363 -14.69 0.46 9.38
CA LEU A 363 -13.25 0.42 9.63
C LEU A 363 -12.64 -0.88 9.08
N VAL A 364 -11.32 -1.05 9.23
CA VAL A 364 -10.62 -2.32 8.96
C VAL A 364 -9.87 -2.74 10.22
N GLN A 365 -10.06 -3.99 10.63
CA GLN A 365 -9.36 -4.59 11.76
C GLN A 365 -7.85 -4.70 11.52
N GLY A 366 -7.05 -4.66 12.58
CA GLY A 366 -5.59 -4.73 12.52
C GLY A 366 -5.07 -6.05 11.99
N SER A 367 -5.71 -7.17 12.36
CA SER A 367 -5.37 -8.51 11.86
C SER A 367 -5.47 -8.62 10.33
N GLY A 368 -6.30 -7.80 9.69
CA GLY A 368 -6.37 -7.70 8.22
C GLY A 368 -5.09 -7.17 7.55
N PHE A 369 -4.14 -6.65 8.33
CA PHE A 369 -2.81 -6.20 7.89
C PHE A 369 -1.69 -7.13 8.40
N ASN A 370 -2.02 -8.37 8.76
CA ASN A 370 -1.08 -9.36 9.29
C ASN A 370 -0.32 -8.92 10.56
N TYR A 371 -0.89 -7.97 11.32
CA TYR A 371 -0.33 -7.58 12.60
C TYR A 371 -0.78 -8.57 13.69
N PRO A 372 0.13 -9.00 14.61
CA PRO A 372 -0.10 -10.17 15.44
C PRO A 372 -0.99 -9.94 16.67
N ASP A 373 -1.52 -8.73 16.89
CA ASP A 373 -2.43 -8.46 18.00
C ASP A 373 -3.85 -8.12 17.52
N ASN A 374 -4.79 -8.01 18.47
CA ASN A 374 -6.20 -7.68 18.23
C ASN A 374 -6.55 -6.25 18.67
N GLN A 375 -5.55 -5.41 18.95
CA GLN A 375 -5.78 -4.11 19.57
C GLN A 375 -5.77 -2.95 18.57
N HIS A 376 -5.41 -3.21 17.32
CA HIS A 376 -5.29 -2.19 16.30
C HIS A 376 -6.44 -2.20 15.30
N PHE A 377 -6.68 -1.06 14.70
CA PHE A 377 -7.55 -0.91 13.53
C PHE A 377 -7.04 0.21 12.64
N ARG A 378 -7.39 0.15 11.33
CA ARG A 378 -7.02 1.20 10.40
C ARG A 378 -8.19 2.12 10.11
N ILE A 379 -7.93 3.43 10.07
CA ILE A 379 -8.83 4.45 9.55
C ILE A 379 -8.17 5.24 8.41
N VAL A 380 -8.98 5.71 7.45
CA VAL A 380 -8.56 6.71 6.47
C VAL A 380 -9.08 8.08 6.92
N PHE A 381 -8.30 9.15 6.69
CA PHE A 381 -8.72 10.52 7.00
C PHE A 381 -9.15 11.30 5.74
N LEU A 382 -9.81 10.60 4.80
CA LEU A 382 -10.24 11.16 3.52
C LEU A 382 -11.60 11.86 3.52
N PRO A 383 -12.58 11.51 4.37
CA PRO A 383 -13.85 12.24 4.45
C PRO A 383 -13.65 13.71 4.85
N HIS A 384 -14.62 14.55 4.54
CA HIS A 384 -14.62 15.93 5.01
C HIS A 384 -14.55 16.04 6.53
N GLU A 385 -14.09 17.17 7.03
CA GLU A 385 -13.86 17.40 8.46
C GLU A 385 -15.12 17.14 9.31
N ASP A 386 -16.31 17.51 8.81
CA ASP A 386 -17.57 17.25 9.51
C ASP A 386 -17.90 15.75 9.61
N ASP A 387 -17.68 15.01 8.51
CA ASP A 387 -17.87 13.54 8.49
C ASP A 387 -16.86 12.84 9.41
N LEU A 388 -15.63 13.35 9.47
CA LEU A 388 -14.61 12.82 10.39
C LEU A 388 -14.99 13.06 11.84
N ARG A 389 -15.49 14.27 12.19
CA ARG A 389 -15.99 14.55 13.53
C ARG A 389 -17.17 13.66 13.90
N GLU A 390 -18.09 13.48 12.98
CA GLU A 390 -19.25 12.60 13.20
C GLU A 390 -18.82 11.15 13.38
N ALA A 391 -17.99 10.62 12.48
CA ALA A 391 -17.53 9.23 12.54
C ALA A 391 -16.76 8.94 13.83
N ILE A 392 -15.78 9.78 14.16
CA ILE A 392 -14.95 9.57 15.37
C ILE A 392 -15.77 9.78 16.64
N GLY A 393 -16.70 10.74 16.67
CA GLY A 393 -17.62 10.90 17.79
C GLY A 393 -18.57 9.70 18.00
N ARG A 394 -18.97 9.01 16.92
CA ARG A 394 -19.72 7.76 17.03
C ARG A 394 -18.84 6.62 17.56
N ILE A 395 -17.59 6.54 17.13
CA ILE A 395 -16.59 5.57 17.65
C ILE A 395 -16.36 5.80 19.14
N GLU A 396 -16.18 7.05 19.57
CA GLU A 396 -15.99 7.42 21.00
C GLU A 396 -17.16 6.92 21.86
N LYS A 397 -18.39 7.20 21.46
CA LYS A 397 -19.60 6.75 22.17
C LYS A 397 -19.69 5.22 22.25
N PHE A 398 -19.37 4.53 21.17
CA PHE A 398 -19.32 3.08 21.15
C PHE A 398 -18.28 2.54 22.13
N LEU A 399 -17.07 3.10 22.12
CA LEU A 399 -15.98 2.70 23.01
C LEU A 399 -16.31 2.98 24.47
N GLU A 400 -17.00 4.10 24.79
CA GLU A 400 -17.48 4.39 26.14
C GLU A 400 -18.44 3.31 26.66
N VAL A 401 -19.38 2.87 25.81
CA VAL A 401 -20.33 1.82 26.17
C VAL A 401 -19.64 0.45 26.26
N TYR A 402 -18.75 0.15 25.30
CA TYR A 402 -18.01 -1.12 25.24
C TYR A 402 -17.16 -1.32 26.51
N ARG A 403 -16.42 -0.29 26.95
CA ARG A 403 -15.64 -0.30 28.17
C ARG A 403 -16.49 -0.64 29.39
N LYS A 404 -17.65 0.00 29.57
CA LYS A 404 -18.57 -0.21 30.69
C LYS A 404 -19.22 -1.60 30.71
N ARG A 405 -19.25 -2.32 29.59
CA ARG A 405 -19.76 -3.71 29.55
C ARG A 405 -18.76 -4.72 30.13
N ASN A 406 -17.49 -4.34 30.20
CA ASN A 406 -16.39 -5.21 30.62
C ASN A 406 -15.85 -4.85 32.02
N ASP A 407 -16.33 -3.74 32.63
CA ASP A 407 -16.17 -3.42 34.05
C ASP A 407 -17.19 -4.19 34.91
#